data_e13fd926614268ee2ce6f84e9cf08fa5
#
_entry.id   e13fd926614268ee2ce6f84e9cf08fa5
#
_cell.length_a   1.000
_cell.length_b   1.000
_cell.length_c   1.000
_cell.angle_alpha   90.00
_cell.angle_beta   90.00
_cell.angle_gamma   90.00
#
_symmetry.space_group_name_H-M   'P 1'
#
loop_
_entity.id
_entity.type
_entity.pdbx_description
1 polymer ?
#
loop_
_entity_poly.entity_id
_entity_poly.type
_entity_poly.pdbx_seq_one_letter_code
_entity_poly.pdbx_strand_id
1 'polypeptide(L)' 'MYKRIRDMREDRDLTQTDIAKHLKCSQVCYSYYENGQRDIPTDVLIRLASFYGTSIDYLLGQTDNPTRYK' A
#
# COMPACT_ATOMS: atom_id res chain seq x y z
N MET A 1 8.86 6.97 4.57
CA MET A 1 7.45 6.64 4.81
C MET A 1 6.61 7.08 3.62
N TYR A 2 5.76 6.21 3.16
CA TYR A 2 4.91 6.51 2.01
C TYR A 2 3.48 6.81 2.49
N LYS A 3 3.23 8.07 2.78
CA LYS A 3 1.96 8.54 3.35
C LYS A 3 0.74 8.16 2.52
N ARG A 4 0.88 8.11 1.19
CA ARG A 4 -0.25 7.80 0.31
C ARG A 4 -0.80 6.39 0.51
N ILE A 5 0.06 5.43 0.86
CA ILE A 5 -0.38 4.05 1.16
C ILE A 5 -1.36 4.06 2.33
N ARG A 6 -1.04 4.79 3.39
CA ARG A 6 -1.92 4.95 4.55
C ARG A 6 -3.20 5.70 4.16
N ASP A 7 -3.07 6.78 3.41
CA ASP A 7 -4.21 7.59 3.00
C ASP A 7 -5.21 6.77 2.18
N MET A 8 -4.72 5.94 1.26
CA MET A 8 -5.59 5.09 0.44
C MET A 8 -6.31 4.04 1.29
N ARG A 9 -5.64 3.50 2.30
CA ARG A 9 -6.26 2.55 3.22
C ARG A 9 -7.38 3.23 4.02
N GLU A 10 -7.10 4.39 4.58
CA GLU A 10 -8.07 5.14 5.39
C GLU A 10 -9.26 5.62 4.55
N ASP A 11 -9.02 6.02 3.33
CA ASP A 11 -10.08 6.46 2.42
C ASP A 11 -11.10 5.36 2.13
N ARG A 12 -10.70 4.10 2.29
CA ARG A 12 -11.57 2.94 2.07
C ARG A 12 -12.10 2.34 3.37
N ASP A 13 -11.87 3.03 4.50
CA ASP A 13 -12.29 2.56 5.83
C ASP A 13 -11.73 1.17 6.16
N LEU A 14 -10.52 0.88 5.71
CA LEU A 14 -9.85 -0.39 5.96
C LEU A 14 -8.88 -0.26 7.14
N THR A 15 -8.83 -1.31 7.96
CA THR A 15 -7.84 -1.36 9.03
C THR A 15 -6.52 -1.95 8.50
N GLN A 16 -5.44 -1.79 9.27
CA GLN A 16 -4.17 -2.43 8.94
C GLN A 16 -4.32 -3.95 8.90
N THR A 17 -5.15 -4.52 9.77
CA THR A 17 -5.42 -5.96 9.77
C THR A 17 -6.08 -6.42 8.48
N ASP A 18 -7.01 -5.64 7.93
CA ASP A 18 -7.67 -5.97 6.68
C ASP A 18 -6.68 -6.08 5.53
N ILE A 19 -5.78 -5.10 5.43
CA ILE A 19 -4.77 -5.11 4.38
C ILE A 19 -3.74 -6.22 4.60
N ALA A 20 -3.32 -6.44 5.84
CA ALA A 20 -2.39 -7.51 6.17
C ALA A 20 -2.92 -8.88 5.74
N LYS A 21 -4.20 -9.13 5.96
CA LYS A 21 -4.84 -10.37 5.49
C LYS A 21 -4.75 -10.51 3.98
N HIS A 22 -5.02 -9.44 3.25
CA HIS A 22 -4.93 -9.45 1.79
C HIS A 22 -3.51 -9.74 1.33
N LEU A 23 -2.52 -9.20 2.00
CA LEU A 23 -1.10 -9.39 1.68
C LEU A 23 -0.53 -10.69 2.24
N LYS A 24 -1.31 -11.43 3.03
CA LYS A 24 -0.89 -12.67 3.69
C LYS A 24 0.30 -12.44 4.62
N CYS A 25 0.28 -11.35 5.36
CA CYS A 25 1.29 -11.05 6.37
C CYS A 25 0.62 -10.66 7.68
N SER A 26 1.41 -10.51 8.74
CA SER A 26 0.87 -10.08 10.02
C SER A 26 0.55 -8.59 10.02
N GLN A 27 -0.35 -8.16 10.89
CA GLN A 27 -0.65 -6.74 11.06
C GLN A 27 0.59 -5.96 11.47
N VAL A 28 1.44 -6.54 12.32
CA VAL A 28 2.68 -5.90 12.76
C VAL A 28 3.63 -5.70 11.57
N CYS A 29 3.77 -6.71 10.72
CA CYS A 29 4.61 -6.63 9.53
C CYS A 29 4.12 -5.52 8.59
N TYR A 30 2.83 -5.47 8.33
CA TYR A 30 2.26 -4.43 7.47
C TYR A 30 2.45 -3.03 8.10
N SER A 31 2.30 -2.93 9.42
CA SER A 31 2.50 -1.68 10.14
C SER A 31 3.92 -1.12 9.91
N TYR A 32 4.93 -1.99 9.91
CA TYR A 32 6.30 -1.57 9.63
C TYR A 32 6.45 -0.99 8.21
N TYR A 33 5.76 -1.56 7.24
CA TYR A 33 5.76 -1.02 5.87
C TYR A 33 5.13 0.36 5.83
N GLU A 34 3.96 0.52 6.45
CA GLU A 34 3.23 1.78 6.42
C GLU A 34 3.97 2.89 7.16
N ASN A 35 4.63 2.55 8.28
CA ASN A 35 5.37 3.51 9.10
C ASN A 35 6.77 3.81 8.60
N GLY A 36 7.24 3.13 7.56
CA GLY A 36 8.56 3.34 7.00
C GLY A 36 9.69 2.69 7.81
N GLN A 37 9.37 1.82 8.75
CA GLN A 37 10.37 1.11 9.55
C GLN A 37 11.00 -0.06 8.81
N ARG A 38 10.42 -0.47 7.69
CA ARG A 38 10.90 -1.56 6.85
C ARG A 38 10.57 -1.24 5.41
N ASP A 39 11.50 -1.55 4.51
CA ASP A 39 11.26 -1.38 3.07
C ASP A 39 10.16 -2.33 2.60
N ILE A 40 9.33 -1.84 1.68
CA ILE A 40 8.24 -2.63 1.14
C ILE A 40 8.79 -3.48 -0.01
N PRO A 41 8.67 -4.81 0.06
CA PRO A 41 9.09 -5.65 -1.06
C PRO A 41 8.32 -5.34 -2.34
N THR A 42 8.96 -5.55 -3.48
CA THR A 42 8.35 -5.26 -4.79
C THR A 42 7.04 -6.01 -4.98
N ASP A 43 6.97 -7.28 -4.59
CA ASP A 43 5.74 -8.07 -4.72
C ASP A 43 4.59 -7.52 -3.87
N VAL A 44 4.90 -6.98 -2.70
CA VAL A 44 3.90 -6.33 -1.85
C VAL A 44 3.39 -5.05 -2.51
N LEU A 45 4.29 -4.25 -3.11
CA LEU A 45 3.90 -3.05 -3.85
C LEU A 45 2.98 -3.38 -5.01
N ILE A 46 3.29 -4.45 -5.75
CA ILE A 46 2.45 -4.89 -6.88
C ILE A 46 1.06 -5.29 -6.38
N ARG A 47 0.99 -6.03 -5.29
CA ARG A 47 -0.29 -6.45 -4.71
C ARG A 47 -1.11 -5.27 -4.22
N LEU A 48 -0.47 -4.29 -3.56
CA LEU A 48 -1.16 -3.08 -3.10
C LEU A 48 -1.69 -2.27 -4.27
N ALA A 49 -0.88 -2.07 -5.30
CA ALA A 49 -1.31 -1.33 -6.49
C ALA A 49 -2.50 -2.02 -7.16
N SER A 50 -2.47 -3.34 -7.27
CA SER A 50 -3.55 -4.12 -7.84
C SER A 50 -4.82 -4.03 -6.98
N PHE A 51 -4.67 -4.13 -5.67
CA PHE A 51 -5.79 -4.05 -4.73
C PHE A 51 -6.50 -2.71 -4.81
N TYR A 52 -5.75 -1.62 -4.87
CA TYR A 52 -6.31 -0.27 -4.93
C TYR A 52 -6.64 0.18 -6.37
N GLY A 53 -6.29 -0.62 -7.38
CA GLY A 53 -6.55 -0.25 -8.78
C GLY A 53 -5.74 0.95 -9.24
N THR A 54 -4.50 1.09 -8.78
CA THR A 54 -3.64 2.22 -9.10
C THR A 54 -2.24 1.74 -9.49
N SER A 55 -1.35 2.67 -9.80
CA SER A 55 0.03 2.35 -10.14
C SER A 55 0.92 2.36 -8.90
N ILE A 56 2.06 1.66 -8.97
CA ILE A 56 3.08 1.70 -7.91
C ILE A 56 3.60 3.13 -7.77
N ASP A 57 3.79 3.84 -8.88
CA ASP A 57 4.26 5.23 -8.85
C ASP A 57 3.33 6.10 -8.02
N TYR A 58 2.03 5.93 -8.16
CA TYR A 58 1.06 6.69 -7.37
C TYR A 58 1.18 6.35 -5.88
N LEU A 59 1.33 5.06 -5.54
CA LEU A 59 1.48 4.63 -4.15
C LEU A 59 2.72 5.23 -3.50
N LEU A 60 3.80 5.39 -4.26
CA LEU A 60 5.06 5.92 -3.76
C LEU A 60 5.15 7.45 -3.83
N GLY A 61 4.09 8.11 -4.34
CA GLY A 61 4.05 9.55 -4.43
C GLY A 61 4.87 10.13 -5.59
N GLN A 62 5.24 9.32 -6.58
CA GLN A 62 6.02 9.75 -7.73
C GLN A 62 5.16 10.39 -8.81
N THR A 63 3.85 10.22 -8.75
CA THR A 63 2.90 10.84 -9.65
C THR A 63 1.62 11.15 -8.88
N ASP A 64 0.88 12.17 -9.32
CA ASP A 64 -0.44 12.49 -8.76
C ASP A 64 -1.57 11.86 -9.57
N ASN A 65 -1.25 11.14 -10.62
CA ASN A 65 -2.24 10.47 -11.46
C ASN A 65 -2.49 9.05 -10.93
N PRO A 66 -3.69 8.76 -10.40
CA PRO A 66 -4.00 7.44 -9.84
C PRO A 66 -4.26 6.37 -10.89
N THR A 67 -4.26 6.73 -12.17
CA THR A 67 -4.56 5.79 -13.26
C THR A 67 -3.50 4.69 -13.31
N ARG A 68 -3.96 3.45 -13.34
CA ARG A 68 -3.07 2.29 -13.43
C ARG A 68 -2.56 2.15 -14.85
N TYR A 69 -1.24 1.97 -14.98
CA TYR A 69 -0.63 1.66 -16.27
C TYR A 69 -0.83 0.17 -16.58
N LYS A 70 -1.07 -0.13 -17.82
CA LYS A 70 -1.19 -1.50 -18.29
C LYS A 70 0.16 -2.04 -18.73
#